data_858bd035abeb58c5a922da11791cdb54
#
_entry.id   858bd035abeb58c5a922da11791cdb54
#
_cell.length_a   1.000
_cell.length_b   1.000
_cell.length_c   1.000
_cell.angle_alpha   90.00
_cell.angle_beta   90.00
_cell.angle_gamma   90.00
#
_symmetry.space_group_name_H-M   'P 1'
#
loop_
_entity.id
_entity.type
_entity.pdbx_description
1 polymer ?
#
loop_
_entity_poly.entity_id
_entity_poly.type
_entity_poly.pdbx_seq_one_letter_code
_entity_poly.pdbx_strand_id
1 'polypeptide(L)'
;MTQALSELTTIHVGGVPEKILVANTRDELITIAKDVWHRTENFLVLGGGSNLVANDELPGLEVILVRNLGIEHIGQGIIRVQAGENWNDFVIHAAKSGWAGIESLAGIPGTVGAAPVQNIGAYGQELSLTFHQLEFLDYETETIQV
;
A
#
# COMPACT_ATOMS: atom_id res chain seq x y z
N MET A 1 6.90 5.26 18.25
CA MET A 1 5.54 5.54 18.75
C MET A 1 4.91 4.23 19.14
N THR A 2 4.27 4.17 20.28
CA THR A 2 3.48 3.01 20.70
C THR A 2 2.05 3.21 20.20
N GLN A 3 1.76 2.77 18.99
CA GLN A 3 0.43 2.82 18.37
C GLN A 3 -0.03 1.39 18.14
N ALA A 4 -1.30 1.08 18.45
CA ALA A 4 -1.87 -0.23 18.22
C ALA A 4 -2.26 -0.40 16.76
N LEU A 5 -2.21 -1.62 16.24
CA LEU A 5 -2.72 -1.94 14.89
C LEU A 5 -4.22 -1.69 14.77
N SER A 6 -4.96 -1.78 15.87
CA SER A 6 -6.39 -1.42 15.91
C SER A 6 -6.68 0.03 15.49
N GLU A 7 -5.71 0.93 15.61
CA GLU A 7 -5.82 2.32 15.13
C GLU A 7 -5.48 2.46 13.62
N LEU A 8 -4.85 1.43 13.04
CA LEU A 8 -4.36 1.39 11.66
C LEU A 8 -5.13 0.41 10.76
N THR A 9 -6.08 -0.34 11.32
CA THR A 9 -6.90 -1.31 10.61
C THR A 9 -8.35 -0.86 10.51
N THR A 10 -9.00 -1.14 9.38
CA THR A 10 -10.41 -0.77 9.16
C THR A 10 -11.35 -1.51 10.12
N ILE A 11 -11.00 -2.73 10.54
CA ILE A 11 -11.79 -3.53 11.48
C ILE A 11 -11.55 -3.15 12.95
N HIS A 12 -10.57 -2.26 13.21
CA HIS A 12 -10.21 -1.77 14.56
C HIS A 12 -9.81 -2.88 15.54
N VAL A 13 -9.05 -3.87 15.08
CA VAL A 13 -8.46 -4.93 15.92
C VAL A 13 -6.96 -5.01 15.70
N GLY A 14 -6.26 -5.56 16.71
CA GLY A 14 -4.81 -5.76 16.72
C GLY A 14 -4.11 -4.96 17.80
N GLY A 15 -3.19 -5.64 18.49
CA GLY A 15 -2.40 -5.09 19.58
C GLY A 15 -1.31 -4.12 19.13
N VAL A 16 -0.39 -3.85 20.05
CA VAL A 16 0.75 -2.97 19.82
C VAL A 16 1.94 -3.80 19.31
N PRO A 17 2.44 -3.53 18.09
CA PRO A 17 3.65 -4.17 17.60
C PRO A 17 4.89 -3.64 18.33
N GLU A 18 6.01 -4.35 18.24
CA GLU A 18 7.25 -3.91 18.85
C GLU A 18 7.73 -2.58 18.26
N LYS A 19 7.55 -2.40 16.95
CA LYS A 19 7.99 -1.19 16.26
C LYS A 19 7.10 -0.86 15.06
N ILE A 20 6.87 0.44 14.84
CA ILE A 20 6.26 0.96 13.63
C ILE A 20 7.24 1.94 12.98
N LEU A 21 7.58 1.65 11.72
CA LEU A 21 8.46 2.43 10.88
C LEU A 21 7.63 3.03 9.74
N VAL A 22 7.56 4.36 9.68
CA VAL A 22 6.74 5.06 8.68
C VAL A 22 7.61 5.46 7.50
N ALA A 23 7.25 5.03 6.31
CA ALA A 23 7.92 5.38 5.05
C ALA A 23 7.08 6.43 4.30
N ASN A 24 7.52 7.68 4.28
CA ASN A 24 6.81 8.79 3.63
C ASN A 24 7.30 9.04 2.19
N THR A 25 8.41 8.44 1.81
CA THR A 25 8.96 8.53 0.45
C THR A 25 9.31 7.14 -0.07
N ARG A 26 9.48 7.03 -1.40
CA ARG A 26 9.94 5.80 -2.04
C ARG A 26 11.30 5.35 -1.49
N ASP A 27 12.23 6.27 -1.34
CA ASP A 27 13.60 5.95 -0.90
C ASP A 27 13.63 5.55 0.58
N GLU A 28 12.80 6.18 1.43
CA GLU A 28 12.61 5.75 2.81
C GLU A 28 12.02 4.33 2.86
N LEU A 29 11.02 4.01 2.00
CA LEU A 29 10.42 2.68 1.96
C LEU A 29 11.46 1.61 1.62
N ILE A 30 12.29 1.85 0.61
CA ILE A 30 13.37 0.93 0.21
C ILE A 30 14.37 0.75 1.35
N THR A 31 14.82 1.85 1.95
CA THR A 31 15.81 1.82 3.03
C THR A 31 15.28 1.09 4.26
N ILE A 32 14.07 1.44 4.69
CA ILE A 32 13.42 0.83 5.86
C ILE A 32 13.16 -0.66 5.62
N ALA A 33 12.69 -1.03 4.42
CA ALA A 33 12.40 -2.43 4.10
C ALA A 33 13.66 -3.29 4.20
N LYS A 34 14.75 -2.90 3.55
CA LYS A 34 16.03 -3.62 3.61
C LYS A 34 16.57 -3.71 5.03
N ASP A 35 16.51 -2.63 5.78
CA ASP A 35 16.95 -2.57 7.17
C ASP A 35 16.17 -3.56 8.08
N VAL A 36 14.85 -3.62 7.90
CA VAL A 36 13.98 -4.56 8.62
C VAL A 36 14.29 -6.00 8.21
N TRP A 37 14.40 -6.29 6.92
CA TRP A 37 14.67 -7.64 6.39
C TRP A 37 15.99 -8.22 6.90
N HIS A 38 17.03 -7.38 7.05
CA HIS A 38 18.31 -7.82 7.62
C HIS A 38 18.26 -8.05 9.13
N ARG A 39 17.23 -7.55 9.81
CA ARG A 39 17.13 -7.58 11.28
C ARG A 39 16.17 -8.63 11.81
N THR A 40 15.07 -8.87 11.08
CA THR A 40 14.02 -9.79 11.52
C THR A 40 13.23 -10.36 10.34
N GLU A 41 12.78 -11.62 10.51
CA GLU A 41 11.80 -12.24 9.60
C GLU A 41 10.36 -11.96 10.03
N ASN A 42 10.16 -11.43 11.26
CA ASN A 42 8.85 -11.11 11.80
C ASN A 42 8.48 -9.65 11.51
N PHE A 43 8.06 -9.39 10.28
CA PHE A 43 7.64 -8.06 9.83
C PHE A 43 6.33 -8.09 9.06
N LEU A 44 5.69 -6.91 9.00
CA LEU A 44 4.47 -6.67 8.22
C LEU A 44 4.61 -5.38 7.42
N VAL A 45 4.36 -5.43 6.12
CA VAL A 45 4.20 -4.23 5.29
C VAL A 45 2.72 -3.84 5.29
N LEU A 46 2.42 -2.66 5.81
CA LEU A 46 1.05 -2.20 6.03
C LEU A 46 0.73 -0.96 5.18
N GLY A 47 -0.28 -1.09 4.32
CA GLY A 47 -0.89 0.03 3.60
C GLY A 47 -2.04 0.65 4.40
N GLY A 48 -3.27 0.57 3.88
CA GLY A 48 -4.49 1.10 4.52
C GLY A 48 -5.08 0.24 5.64
N GLY A 49 -4.56 -0.97 5.87
CA GLY A 49 -5.06 -1.87 6.92
C GLY A 49 -6.49 -2.39 6.69
N SER A 50 -6.98 -2.34 5.44
CA SER A 50 -8.36 -2.72 5.12
C SER A 50 -8.59 -4.22 4.90
N ASN A 51 -7.51 -4.98 4.71
CA ASN A 51 -7.55 -6.43 4.50
C ASN A 51 -6.67 -7.17 5.52
N LEU A 52 -6.67 -6.69 6.76
CA LEU A 52 -5.88 -7.23 7.84
C LEU A 52 -6.73 -7.44 9.08
N VAL A 53 -6.62 -8.64 9.64
CA VAL A 53 -7.07 -8.98 10.99
C VAL A 53 -5.83 -9.36 11.79
N ALA A 54 -5.45 -8.53 12.74
CA ALA A 54 -4.27 -8.74 13.57
C ALA A 54 -4.65 -9.23 14.97
N ASN A 55 -3.76 -10.04 15.56
CA ASN A 55 -3.90 -10.50 16.94
C ASN A 55 -3.61 -9.36 17.95
N ASP A 56 -4.04 -9.52 19.18
CA ASP A 56 -3.73 -8.60 20.29
C ASP A 56 -2.29 -8.76 20.78
N GLU A 57 -1.73 -9.97 20.70
CA GLU A 57 -0.33 -10.23 21.04
C GLU A 57 0.51 -10.32 19.77
N LEU A 58 1.49 -9.43 19.65
CA LEU A 58 2.35 -9.25 18.47
C LEU A 58 3.84 -9.24 18.86
N PRO A 59 4.35 -10.28 19.54
CA PRO A 59 5.72 -10.29 20.05
C PRO A 59 6.73 -10.19 18.91
N GLY A 60 7.63 -9.22 18.99
CA GLY A 60 8.71 -9.03 18.03
C GLY A 60 8.27 -8.56 16.63
N LEU A 61 7.00 -8.21 16.43
CA LEU A 61 6.53 -7.74 15.13
C LEU A 61 7.03 -6.31 14.85
N GLU A 62 7.73 -6.13 13.74
CA GLU A 62 8.03 -4.81 13.17
C GLU A 62 7.09 -4.50 12.00
N VAL A 63 6.51 -3.30 11.99
CA VAL A 63 5.56 -2.86 10.95
C VAL A 63 6.20 -1.78 10.10
N ILE A 64 6.21 -1.98 8.79
CA ILE A 64 6.58 -0.98 7.79
C ILE A 64 5.30 -0.33 7.29
N LEU A 65 5.04 0.90 7.73
CA LEU A 65 3.82 1.62 7.38
C LEU A 65 4.06 2.48 6.12
N VAL A 66 3.40 2.11 5.03
CA VAL A 66 3.57 2.74 3.71
C VAL A 66 2.73 4.02 3.65
N ARG A 67 3.40 5.18 3.50
CA ARG A 67 2.78 6.52 3.47
C ARG A 67 3.39 7.42 2.40
N ASN A 68 4.12 6.87 1.43
CA ASN A 68 4.66 7.61 0.30
C ASN A 68 3.54 8.03 -0.65
N LEU A 69 3.48 9.32 -0.95
CA LEU A 69 2.41 9.94 -1.75
C LEU A 69 2.98 10.53 -3.05
N GLY A 70 2.16 10.58 -4.09
CA GLY A 70 2.44 11.22 -5.36
C GLY A 70 1.66 10.60 -6.51
N ILE A 71 1.11 11.46 -7.36
CA ILE A 71 0.40 11.10 -8.59
C ILE A 71 1.05 11.88 -9.72
N GLU A 72 1.53 11.18 -10.76
CA GLU A 72 2.23 11.76 -11.89
C GLU A 72 1.63 11.25 -13.20
N HIS A 73 1.27 12.16 -14.10
CA HIS A 73 0.91 11.83 -15.48
C HIS A 73 2.17 11.74 -16.33
N ILE A 74 2.58 10.53 -16.71
CA ILE A 74 3.82 10.32 -17.47
C ILE A 74 3.63 10.28 -18.99
N GLY A 75 2.44 10.61 -19.47
CA GLY A 75 2.09 10.67 -20.90
C GLY A 75 1.37 9.44 -21.41
N GLN A 76 0.81 9.54 -22.61
CA GLN A 76 0.12 8.44 -23.32
C GLN A 76 -1.01 7.77 -22.52
N GLY A 77 -1.66 8.51 -21.61
CA GLY A 77 -2.71 7.97 -20.73
C GLY A 77 -2.18 7.13 -19.57
N ILE A 78 -0.88 7.12 -19.32
CA ILE A 78 -0.27 6.40 -18.21
C ILE A 78 -0.09 7.33 -17.01
N ILE A 79 -0.54 6.85 -15.85
CA ILE A 79 -0.47 7.55 -14.57
C ILE A 79 0.38 6.71 -13.63
N ARG A 80 1.45 7.31 -13.08
CA ARG A 80 2.24 6.73 -12.01
C ARG A 80 1.69 7.18 -10.68
N VAL A 81 1.42 6.24 -9.79
CA VAL A 81 0.87 6.53 -8.45
C VAL A 81 1.72 5.84 -7.40
N GLN A 82 2.05 6.57 -6.34
CA GLN A 82 2.82 6.03 -5.22
C GLN A 82 1.96 5.06 -4.38
N ALA A 83 2.64 4.08 -3.80
CA ALA A 83 2.00 2.95 -3.10
C ALA A 83 1.13 3.37 -1.89
N GLY A 84 1.50 4.45 -1.21
CA GLY A 84 0.81 4.95 -0.03
C GLY A 84 -0.42 5.82 -0.33
N GLU A 85 -0.69 6.17 -1.59
CA GLU A 85 -1.90 6.94 -1.95
C GLU A 85 -3.16 6.18 -1.56
N ASN A 86 -4.15 6.91 -1.01
CA ASN A 86 -5.46 6.33 -0.76
C ASN A 86 -6.13 5.96 -2.07
N TRP A 87 -6.61 4.72 -2.18
CA TRP A 87 -7.21 4.22 -3.42
C TRP A 87 -8.43 5.02 -3.86
N ASN A 88 -9.38 5.27 -2.94
CA ASN A 88 -10.60 6.00 -3.26
C ASN A 88 -10.31 7.46 -3.68
N ASP A 89 -9.38 8.13 -3.00
CA ASP A 89 -9.00 9.50 -3.33
C ASP A 89 -8.32 9.57 -4.70
N PHE A 90 -7.51 8.56 -5.04
CA PHE A 90 -6.94 8.43 -6.38
C PHE A 90 -8.02 8.23 -7.45
N VAL A 91 -9.02 7.37 -7.23
CA VAL A 91 -10.14 7.18 -8.17
C VAL A 91 -10.90 8.49 -8.40
N ILE A 92 -11.20 9.22 -7.31
CA ILE A 92 -11.88 10.52 -7.39
C ILE A 92 -11.01 11.53 -8.15
N HIS A 93 -9.71 11.56 -7.91
CA HIS A 93 -8.76 12.41 -8.63
C HIS A 93 -8.73 12.07 -10.12
N ALA A 94 -8.65 10.80 -10.48
CA ALA A 94 -8.68 10.31 -11.86
C ALA A 94 -9.95 10.75 -12.59
N ALA A 95 -11.12 10.53 -11.99
CA ALA A 95 -12.41 10.93 -12.57
C ALA A 95 -12.50 12.45 -12.79
N LYS A 96 -12.08 13.26 -11.81
CA LYS A 96 -12.04 14.73 -11.94
C LYS A 96 -11.06 15.22 -13.00
N SER A 97 -10.00 14.45 -13.26
CA SER A 97 -9.00 14.73 -14.30
C SER A 97 -9.45 14.26 -15.69
N GLY A 98 -10.62 13.62 -15.81
CA GLY A 98 -11.14 13.07 -17.07
C GLY A 98 -10.47 11.76 -17.48
N TRP A 99 -9.81 11.06 -16.54
CA TRP A 99 -9.23 9.74 -16.79
C TRP A 99 -10.26 8.68 -16.46
N ALA A 100 -10.47 7.76 -17.39
CA ALA A 100 -11.53 6.75 -17.31
C ALA A 100 -10.95 5.33 -17.13
N GLY A 101 -11.77 4.43 -16.58
CA GLY A 101 -11.48 3.00 -16.52
C GLY A 101 -11.38 2.41 -15.10
N ILE A 102 -11.42 3.25 -14.07
CA ILE A 102 -11.38 2.80 -12.66
C ILE A 102 -12.54 3.34 -11.82
N GLU A 103 -13.51 4.01 -12.43
CA GLU A 103 -14.60 4.73 -11.74
C GLU A 103 -15.46 3.81 -10.88
N SER A 104 -15.73 2.59 -11.36
CA SER A 104 -16.51 1.60 -10.60
C SER A 104 -15.77 1.04 -9.39
N LEU A 105 -14.46 1.30 -9.27
CA LEU A 105 -13.65 0.90 -8.14
C LEU A 105 -13.62 1.95 -7.02
N ALA A 106 -14.42 3.01 -7.15
CA ALA A 106 -14.60 4.01 -6.10
C ALA A 106 -15.17 3.37 -4.83
N GLY A 107 -14.74 3.85 -3.66
CA GLY A 107 -15.20 3.36 -2.37
C GLY A 107 -14.53 2.07 -1.88
N ILE A 108 -13.71 1.40 -2.70
CA ILE A 108 -12.90 0.28 -2.21
C ILE A 108 -11.85 0.84 -1.24
N PRO A 109 -11.78 0.35 0.01
CA PRO A 109 -10.82 0.82 0.97
C PRO A 109 -9.41 0.29 0.69
N GLY A 110 -8.38 1.02 1.15
CA GLY A 110 -6.98 0.59 1.04
C GLY A 110 -6.11 1.62 0.33
N THR A 111 -4.93 1.20 -0.09
CA THR A 111 -3.95 2.03 -0.79
C THR A 111 -3.64 1.51 -2.18
N VAL A 112 -3.11 2.37 -3.04
CA VAL A 112 -2.75 2.02 -4.43
C VAL A 112 -1.77 0.86 -4.48
N GLY A 113 -0.75 0.83 -3.62
CA GLY A 113 0.22 -0.27 -3.58
C GLY A 113 -0.36 -1.61 -3.10
N ALA A 114 -1.48 -1.59 -2.36
CA ALA A 114 -2.19 -2.80 -1.94
C ALA A 114 -3.19 -3.31 -2.99
N ALA A 115 -3.63 -2.45 -3.90
CA ALA A 115 -4.65 -2.77 -4.89
C ALA A 115 -4.30 -3.97 -5.80
N PRO A 116 -3.08 -4.11 -6.34
CA PRO A 116 -2.71 -5.23 -7.19
C PRO A 116 -2.58 -6.58 -6.47
N VAL A 117 -2.39 -6.59 -5.14
CA VAL A 117 -2.15 -7.82 -4.36
C VAL A 117 -3.28 -8.84 -4.54
N GLN A 118 -4.50 -8.39 -4.65
CA GLN A 118 -5.68 -9.23 -4.87
C GLN A 118 -6.50 -8.81 -6.09
N ASN A 119 -5.90 -8.02 -7.01
CA ASN A 119 -6.57 -7.51 -8.19
C ASN A 119 -7.96 -6.95 -7.85
N ILE A 120 -8.00 -5.87 -7.05
CA ILE A 120 -9.27 -5.32 -6.55
C ILE A 120 -10.26 -5.12 -7.69
N GLY A 121 -11.54 -5.41 -7.43
CA GLY A 121 -12.59 -5.32 -8.42
C GLY A 121 -13.95 -5.05 -7.80
N ALA A 122 -14.81 -4.38 -8.55
CA ALA A 122 -16.20 -4.11 -8.20
C ALA A 122 -17.03 -3.82 -9.49
N TYR A 123 -18.30 -4.21 -9.47
CA TYR A 123 -19.25 -3.89 -10.53
C TYR A 123 -18.80 -4.28 -11.95
N GLY A 124 -18.04 -5.38 -12.05
CA GLY A 124 -17.56 -5.88 -13.34
C GLY A 124 -16.30 -5.20 -13.88
N GLN A 125 -15.73 -4.26 -13.14
CA GLN A 125 -14.37 -3.74 -13.36
C GLN A 125 -13.38 -4.35 -12.38
N GLU A 126 -12.15 -4.48 -12.79
CA GLU A 126 -11.03 -4.90 -11.96
C GLU A 126 -9.76 -4.14 -12.35
N LEU A 127 -8.82 -4.06 -11.44
CA LEU A 127 -7.58 -3.29 -11.64
C LEU A 127 -6.82 -3.75 -12.88
N SER A 128 -6.74 -5.04 -13.14
CA SER A 128 -6.02 -5.63 -14.27
C SER A 128 -6.45 -5.07 -15.64
N LEU A 129 -7.66 -4.55 -15.77
CA LEU A 129 -8.15 -3.95 -17.02
C LEU A 129 -7.43 -2.64 -17.39
N THR A 130 -6.87 -1.93 -16.41
CA THR A 130 -6.18 -0.66 -16.59
C THR A 130 -4.73 -0.69 -16.08
N PHE A 131 -4.32 -1.81 -15.53
CA PHE A 131 -2.99 -1.98 -14.96
C PHE A 131 -1.94 -2.08 -16.08
N HIS A 132 -0.91 -1.24 -16.02
CA HIS A 132 0.16 -1.24 -17.00
C HIS A 132 1.39 -1.99 -16.50
N GLN A 133 1.94 -1.56 -15.35
CA GLN A 133 3.11 -2.18 -14.72
C GLN A 133 3.18 -1.85 -13.24
N LEU A 134 3.99 -2.58 -12.50
CA LEU A 134 4.26 -2.41 -11.09
C LEU A 134 5.78 -2.31 -10.87
N GLU A 135 6.20 -1.33 -10.09
CA GLU A 135 7.53 -1.32 -9.51
C GLU A 135 7.45 -1.88 -8.10
N PHE A 136 8.28 -2.85 -7.77
CA PHE A 136 8.34 -3.44 -6.43
C PHE A 136 9.79 -3.71 -6.01
N LEU A 137 10.01 -3.72 -4.70
CA LEU A 137 11.26 -4.15 -4.12
C LEU A 137 11.17 -5.67 -3.86
N ASP A 138 12.00 -6.43 -4.55
CA ASP A 138 12.07 -7.87 -4.40
C ASP A 138 12.81 -8.25 -3.12
N TYR A 139 12.20 -9.11 -2.31
CA TYR A 139 12.72 -9.51 -0.99
C TYR A 139 13.99 -10.38 -1.10
N GLU A 140 14.06 -11.28 -2.10
CA GLU A 140 15.17 -12.22 -2.24
C GLU A 140 16.41 -11.55 -2.83
N THR A 141 16.22 -10.70 -3.85
CA THR A 141 17.31 -10.05 -4.56
C THR A 141 17.66 -8.68 -4.01
N GLU A 142 16.80 -8.11 -3.18
CA GLU A 142 16.88 -6.74 -2.65
C GLU A 142 17.02 -5.67 -3.74
N THR A 143 16.51 -5.96 -4.93
CA THR A 143 16.55 -5.05 -6.08
C THR A 143 15.17 -4.58 -6.48
N ILE A 144 15.12 -3.42 -7.13
CA ILE A 144 13.89 -2.92 -7.73
C ILE A 144 13.62 -3.72 -9.01
N GLN A 145 12.40 -4.25 -9.09
CA GLN A 145 11.86 -4.96 -10.26
C GLN A 145 10.67 -4.19 -10.84
N VAL A 146 10.39 -4.40 -12.14
CA VAL A 146 9.26 -3.79 -12.86
C VAL A 146 8.49 -4.86 -13.62
#